data_99cf3da34ffd82b0357b0fc5ca26c328
#
_entry.id   99cf3da34ffd82b0357b0fc5ca26c328
#
_cell.length_a   1.000
_cell.length_b   1.000
_cell.length_c   1.000
_cell.angle_alpha   90.00
_cell.angle_beta   90.00
_cell.angle_gamma   90.00
#
_symmetry.space_group_name_H-M   'P 1'
#
loop_
_entity.id
_entity.type
_entity.pdbx_description
1 polymer ?
#
loop_
_entity_poly.entity_id
_entity_poly.type
_entity_poly.pdbx_seq_one_letter_code
_entity_poly.pdbx_strand_id
1 'polypeptide(L)'
;MARDFSYENEYSEFTENVVAINRVSKMTKGGRTFNLTAWIVVGDGQGRVGIGHGSAKQTPEAIEKAKKKAVKAMKKVVLWHGTLPHPVEVKFGATRLIMKPAAPGTGIKASRPVRAVLEAAGYKNVLTKVSGGSSVVNILKATLKGLESLKDPVAVAEARGKDLETILRRFSSGKKKQTEETQDNPEA
;
A
#
# COMPACT_ATOMS: atom_id res chain seq x y z
N MET A 1 36.76 8.18 -3.44
CA MET A 1 36.12 6.91 -3.85
C MET A 1 35.71 6.03 -2.65
N ALA A 2 35.25 6.58 -1.52
CA ALA A 2 34.93 5.79 -0.32
C ALA A 2 33.51 6.01 0.25
N ARG A 3 32.56 6.46 -0.57
CA ARG A 3 31.17 6.74 -0.15
C ARG A 3 30.12 5.75 -0.64
N ASP A 4 30.46 4.78 -1.48
CA ASP A 4 29.48 3.87 -2.09
C ASP A 4 29.28 2.57 -1.31
N PHE A 5 30.22 2.14 -0.49
CA PHE A 5 30.16 0.84 0.22
C PHE A 5 29.18 0.79 1.40
N SER A 6 28.85 1.91 2.03
CA SER A 6 27.91 1.94 3.17
C SER A 6 26.44 1.85 2.71
N TYR A 7 26.12 2.27 1.50
CA TYR A 7 24.75 2.25 1.00
C TYR A 7 24.29 0.86 0.53
N GLU A 8 25.19 0.00 0.07
CA GLU A 8 24.82 -1.35 -0.40
C GLU A 8 24.38 -2.28 0.72
N ASN A 9 24.93 -2.15 1.92
CA ASN A 9 24.55 -2.97 3.07
C ASN A 9 23.21 -2.58 3.69
N GLU A 10 22.78 -1.31 3.65
CA GLU A 10 21.45 -0.89 4.11
C GLU A 10 20.32 -1.37 3.20
N TYR A 11 20.59 -1.67 1.93
CA TYR A 11 19.59 -2.09 0.97
C TYR A 11 19.27 -3.59 1.02
N SER A 12 20.08 -4.41 1.68
CA SER A 12 19.90 -5.87 1.77
C SER A 12 18.78 -6.30 2.74
N GLU A 13 18.39 -5.41 3.66
CA GLU A 13 17.34 -5.69 4.65
C GLU A 13 15.90 -5.44 4.16
N PHE A 14 15.74 -4.81 3.00
CA PHE A 14 14.42 -4.43 2.50
C PHE A 14 13.87 -5.44 1.49
N THR A 15 12.59 -5.79 1.66
CA THR A 15 11.84 -6.54 0.65
C THR A 15 11.54 -5.67 -0.55
N GLU A 16 11.97 -6.08 -1.73
CA GLU A 16 11.80 -5.36 -2.98
C GLU A 16 10.81 -6.08 -3.90
N ASN A 17 9.78 -5.38 -4.31
CA ASN A 17 8.78 -5.91 -5.24
C ASN A 17 8.70 -5.03 -6.49
N VAL A 18 9.09 -5.58 -7.65
CA VAL A 18 8.90 -4.93 -8.95
C VAL A 18 7.44 -5.10 -9.37
N VAL A 19 6.71 -3.99 -9.42
CA VAL A 19 5.28 -4.01 -9.73
C VAL A 19 5.01 -3.94 -11.22
N ALA A 20 5.68 -3.01 -11.92
CA ALA A 20 5.51 -2.84 -13.35
C ALA A 20 6.79 -2.30 -14.02
N ILE A 21 7.08 -2.83 -15.21
CA ILE A 21 8.10 -2.31 -16.12
C ILE A 21 7.40 -1.98 -17.42
N ASN A 22 7.52 -0.72 -17.86
CA ASN A 22 6.90 -0.24 -19.08
C ASN A 22 7.97 0.35 -20.03
N ARG A 23 7.85 0.03 -21.32
CA ARG A 23 8.65 0.66 -22.35
C ARG A 23 7.93 1.92 -22.83
N VAL A 24 8.55 3.07 -22.68
CA VAL A 24 8.03 4.35 -23.12
C VAL A 24 8.89 4.91 -24.27
N SER A 25 8.28 5.63 -25.18
CA SER A 25 8.98 6.25 -26.29
C SER A 25 8.68 7.75 -26.35
N LYS A 26 9.73 8.53 -26.67
CA LYS A 26 9.63 9.95 -26.95
C LYS A 26 10.01 10.18 -28.41
N MET A 27 9.17 10.90 -29.15
CA MET A 27 9.45 11.30 -30.50
C MET A 27 10.36 12.55 -30.49
N THR A 28 11.42 12.52 -31.26
CA THR A 28 12.34 13.64 -31.46
C THR A 28 12.52 13.89 -32.97
N LYS A 29 13.14 15.00 -33.36
CA LYS A 29 13.41 15.30 -34.78
C LYS A 29 14.22 14.21 -35.50
N GLY A 30 15.07 13.45 -34.78
CA GLY A 30 15.88 12.34 -35.28
C GLY A 30 15.26 10.96 -35.16
N GLY A 31 14.00 10.83 -34.69
CA GLY A 31 13.32 9.55 -34.56
C GLY A 31 12.77 9.27 -33.14
N ARG A 32 12.50 8.00 -32.85
CA ARG A 32 11.96 7.56 -31.57
C ARG A 32 13.08 7.14 -30.61
N THR A 33 13.15 7.82 -29.47
CA THR A 33 14.02 7.39 -28.35
C THR A 33 13.19 6.59 -27.35
N PHE A 34 13.64 5.38 -27.03
CA PHE A 34 12.98 4.47 -26.09
C PHE A 34 13.65 4.53 -24.73
N ASN A 35 12.84 4.51 -23.68
CA ASN A 35 13.27 4.33 -22.30
C ASN A 35 12.42 3.25 -21.62
N LEU A 36 13.01 2.59 -20.64
CA LEU A 36 12.31 1.66 -19.74
C LEU A 36 12.01 2.37 -18.44
N THR A 37 10.78 2.24 -17.96
CA THR A 37 10.35 2.79 -16.68
C THR A 37 9.97 1.65 -15.75
N ALA A 38 10.55 1.63 -14.54
CA ALA A 38 10.26 0.65 -13.51
C ALA A 38 9.52 1.31 -12.34
N TRP A 39 8.50 0.63 -11.82
CA TRP A 39 7.81 0.96 -10.57
C TRP A 39 8.13 -0.12 -9.56
N ILE A 40 8.71 0.28 -8.44
CA ILE A 40 9.16 -0.61 -7.37
C ILE A 40 8.54 -0.17 -6.05
N VAL A 41 8.19 -1.16 -5.25
CA VAL A 41 7.81 -1.00 -3.86
C VAL A 41 8.91 -1.60 -3.00
N VAL A 42 9.33 -0.90 -1.97
CA VAL A 42 10.32 -1.32 -1.00
C VAL A 42 9.73 -1.20 0.39
N GLY A 43 9.96 -2.18 1.24
CA GLY A 43 9.51 -2.15 2.63
C GLY A 43 10.34 -3.03 3.55
N ASP A 44 10.26 -2.76 4.84
CA ASP A 44 10.99 -3.48 5.89
C ASP A 44 10.17 -4.63 6.54
N GLY A 45 8.92 -4.79 6.13
CA GLY A 45 8.00 -5.76 6.77
C GLY A 45 7.56 -5.36 8.18
N GLN A 46 7.98 -4.21 8.69
CA GLN A 46 7.72 -3.73 10.04
C GLN A 46 6.94 -2.41 10.08
N GLY A 47 6.23 -2.10 9.02
CA GLY A 47 5.40 -0.90 8.93
C GLY A 47 6.08 0.29 8.26
N ARG A 48 7.17 0.09 7.51
CA ARG A 48 7.69 1.12 6.61
C ARG A 48 7.59 0.65 5.18
N VAL A 49 7.07 1.49 4.31
CA VAL A 49 6.92 1.18 2.90
C VAL A 49 7.13 2.43 2.05
N GLY A 50 7.83 2.26 0.93
CA GLY A 50 8.10 3.32 -0.02
C GLY A 50 7.82 2.87 -1.45
N ILE A 51 7.45 3.82 -2.31
CA ILE A 51 7.20 3.60 -3.72
C ILE A 51 8.20 4.42 -4.52
N GLY A 52 8.89 3.77 -5.44
CA GLY A 52 9.88 4.41 -6.31
C GLY A 52 9.56 4.25 -7.80
N HIS A 53 9.96 5.25 -8.55
CA HIS A 53 9.89 5.26 -10.00
C HIS A 53 11.26 5.58 -10.60
N GLY A 54 11.75 4.71 -11.45
CA GLY A 54 13.00 4.88 -12.20
C GLY A 54 12.77 4.86 -13.70
N SER A 55 13.57 5.62 -14.45
CA SER A 55 13.61 5.56 -15.91
C SER A 55 15.05 5.53 -16.39
N ALA A 56 15.37 4.60 -17.31
CA ALA A 56 16.67 4.45 -17.90
C ALA A 56 16.57 3.79 -19.28
N LYS A 57 17.70 3.68 -19.98
CA LYS A 57 17.78 2.95 -21.26
C LYS A 57 17.77 1.43 -21.05
N GLN A 58 18.32 0.96 -19.94
CA GLN A 58 18.39 -0.45 -19.56
C GLN A 58 17.51 -0.74 -18.34
N THR A 59 16.99 -1.97 -18.26
CA THR A 59 16.12 -2.41 -17.16
C THR A 59 16.81 -2.36 -15.80
N PRO A 60 18.04 -2.91 -15.61
CA PRO A 60 18.70 -2.90 -14.31
C PRO A 60 18.90 -1.48 -13.77
N GLU A 61 19.37 -0.56 -14.61
CA GLU A 61 19.53 0.85 -14.21
C GLU A 61 18.21 1.52 -13.80
N ALA A 62 17.10 1.18 -14.51
CA ALA A 62 15.78 1.71 -14.15
C ALA A 62 15.33 1.19 -12.78
N ILE A 63 15.60 -0.08 -12.47
CA ILE A 63 15.30 -0.72 -11.20
C ILE A 63 16.11 -0.09 -10.07
N GLU A 64 17.42 0.06 -10.21
CA GLU A 64 18.27 0.70 -9.21
C GLU A 64 17.86 2.15 -8.91
N LYS A 65 17.58 2.93 -9.96
CA LYS A 65 17.06 4.31 -9.80
C LYS A 65 15.73 4.33 -9.07
N ALA A 66 14.83 3.38 -9.35
CA ALA A 66 13.56 3.26 -8.68
C ALA A 66 13.74 2.87 -7.20
N LYS A 67 14.61 1.89 -6.91
CA LYS A 67 14.96 1.44 -5.56
C LYS A 67 15.48 2.61 -4.70
N LYS A 68 16.49 3.33 -5.18
CA LYS A 68 17.05 4.51 -4.47
C LYS A 68 15.98 5.56 -4.14
N LYS A 69 15.01 5.78 -5.04
CA LYS A 69 13.89 6.69 -4.79
C LYS A 69 12.86 6.11 -3.81
N ALA A 70 12.57 4.82 -3.88
CA ALA A 70 11.63 4.15 -2.98
C ALA A 70 12.11 4.24 -1.54
N VAL A 71 13.39 3.92 -1.27
CA VAL A 71 13.99 4.01 0.06
C VAL A 71 13.93 5.43 0.61
N LYS A 72 14.25 6.45 -0.20
CA LYS A 72 14.15 7.86 0.21
C LYS A 72 12.71 8.30 0.51
N ALA A 73 11.72 7.66 -0.12
CA ALA A 73 10.30 7.97 0.02
C ALA A 73 9.57 7.06 1.02
N MET A 74 10.29 6.29 1.84
CA MET A 74 9.67 5.40 2.83
C MET A 74 8.89 6.18 3.86
N LYS A 75 7.67 5.69 4.14
CA LYS A 75 6.76 6.25 5.13
C LYS A 75 6.36 5.18 6.14
N LYS A 76 6.20 5.60 7.39
CA LYS A 76 5.71 4.73 8.45
C LYS A 76 4.19 4.61 8.34
N VAL A 77 3.68 3.39 8.41
CA VAL A 77 2.26 3.04 8.38
C VAL A 77 1.87 2.27 9.64
N VAL A 78 0.61 2.37 10.03
CA VAL A 78 0.11 1.72 11.24
C VAL A 78 -0.16 0.25 11.00
N LEU A 79 0.53 -0.62 11.69
CA LEU A 79 0.40 -2.08 11.64
C LEU A 79 -0.28 -2.56 12.91
N TRP A 80 -1.47 -3.21 12.79
CA TRP A 80 -2.23 -3.71 13.94
C TRP A 80 -2.43 -5.22 13.84
N HIS A 81 -1.67 -5.98 14.64
CA HIS A 81 -1.72 -7.45 14.65
C HIS A 81 -1.68 -8.10 13.24
N GLY A 82 -0.90 -7.53 12.32
CA GLY A 82 -0.79 -8.00 10.93
C GLY A 82 -1.99 -7.68 10.03
N THR A 83 -2.91 -6.84 10.50
CA THR A 83 -4.07 -6.36 9.73
C THR A 83 -4.24 -4.84 9.85
N LEU A 84 -5.28 -4.30 9.23
CA LEU A 84 -5.65 -2.89 9.36
C LEU A 84 -6.42 -2.64 10.66
N PRO A 85 -6.22 -1.51 11.35
CA PRO A 85 -6.98 -1.16 12.55
C PRO A 85 -8.45 -0.88 12.26
N HIS A 86 -8.77 -0.29 11.11
CA HIS A 86 -10.12 0.04 10.69
C HIS A 86 -10.27 0.01 9.16
N PRO A 87 -11.50 -0.09 8.63
CA PRO A 87 -11.72 0.01 7.19
C PRO A 87 -11.42 1.42 6.70
N VAL A 88 -10.83 1.50 5.50
CA VAL A 88 -10.47 2.76 4.84
C VAL A 88 -10.93 2.73 3.40
N GLU A 89 -11.48 3.84 2.96
CA GLU A 89 -11.79 4.11 1.58
C GLU A 89 -11.08 5.37 1.11
N VAL A 90 -10.34 5.25 0.00
CA VAL A 90 -9.54 6.34 -0.55
C VAL A 90 -9.76 6.46 -2.05
N LYS A 91 -9.81 7.70 -2.51
CA LYS A 91 -9.82 8.04 -3.94
C LYS A 91 -8.52 8.76 -4.29
N PHE A 92 -7.90 8.31 -5.38
CA PHE A 92 -6.74 8.97 -5.99
C PHE A 92 -6.91 9.01 -7.52
N GLY A 93 -7.08 10.20 -8.08
CA GLY A 93 -7.46 10.36 -9.48
C GLY A 93 -8.78 9.65 -9.79
N ALA A 94 -8.78 8.80 -10.82
CA ALA A 94 -9.93 7.98 -11.20
C ALA A 94 -10.03 6.63 -10.44
N THR A 95 -9.06 6.32 -9.57
CA THR A 95 -9.02 5.06 -8.83
C THR A 95 -9.62 5.24 -7.44
N ARG A 96 -10.55 4.35 -7.09
CA ARG A 96 -11.13 4.21 -5.75
C ARG A 96 -10.65 2.90 -5.16
N LEU A 97 -10.06 2.95 -3.97
CA LEU A 97 -9.56 1.80 -3.24
C LEU A 97 -10.28 1.68 -1.91
N ILE A 98 -10.83 0.50 -1.65
CA ILE A 98 -11.43 0.13 -0.37
C ILE A 98 -10.52 -0.92 0.26
N MET A 99 -10.12 -0.72 1.50
CA MET A 99 -9.33 -1.67 2.30
C MET A 99 -10.08 -1.95 3.59
N LYS A 100 -10.20 -3.23 3.97
CA LYS A 100 -10.88 -3.68 5.18
C LYS A 100 -9.99 -4.64 5.95
N PRO A 101 -10.03 -4.61 7.29
CA PRO A 101 -9.36 -5.61 8.10
C PRO A 101 -9.96 -6.99 7.84
N ALA A 102 -9.16 -8.03 8.01
CA ALA A 102 -9.56 -9.41 7.83
C ALA A 102 -9.17 -10.27 9.03
N ALA A 103 -9.90 -11.37 9.25
CA ALA A 103 -9.58 -12.33 10.29
C ALA A 103 -8.23 -13.02 10.01
N PRO A 104 -7.52 -13.47 11.06
CA PRO A 104 -6.31 -14.27 10.89
C PRO A 104 -6.56 -15.48 9.99
N GLY A 105 -5.61 -15.80 9.11
CA GLY A 105 -5.73 -16.88 8.14
C GLY A 105 -6.41 -16.52 6.81
N THR A 106 -7.03 -15.33 6.68
CA THR A 106 -7.63 -14.89 5.40
C THR A 106 -6.59 -14.59 4.32
N GLY A 107 -5.40 -14.17 4.71
CA GLY A 107 -4.36 -13.71 3.81
C GLY A 107 -4.66 -12.35 3.16
N ILE A 108 -3.83 -11.96 2.22
CA ILE A 108 -4.00 -10.70 1.48
C ILE A 108 -4.82 -10.95 0.22
N LYS A 109 -6.07 -10.47 0.20
CA LYS A 109 -6.93 -10.49 -0.99
C LYS A 109 -6.90 -9.11 -1.66
N ALA A 110 -6.00 -8.96 -2.62
CA ALA A 110 -5.70 -7.68 -3.26
C ALA A 110 -5.30 -7.85 -4.72
N SER A 111 -5.41 -6.76 -5.51
CA SER A 111 -4.78 -6.68 -6.83
C SER A 111 -3.26 -6.66 -6.71
N ARG A 112 -2.54 -7.07 -7.75
CA ARG A 112 -1.07 -7.18 -7.73
C ARG A 112 -0.36 -5.93 -7.19
N PRO A 113 -0.66 -4.69 -7.63
CA PRO A 113 0.01 -3.51 -7.10
C PRO A 113 -0.28 -3.26 -5.61
N VAL A 114 -1.54 -3.48 -5.16
CA VAL A 114 -1.92 -3.31 -3.75
C VAL A 114 -1.25 -4.35 -2.89
N ARG A 115 -1.23 -5.62 -3.35
CA ARG A 115 -0.60 -6.73 -2.65
C ARG A 115 0.88 -6.45 -2.40
N ALA A 116 1.62 -6.01 -3.43
CA ALA A 116 3.04 -5.69 -3.30
C ALA A 116 3.33 -4.65 -2.20
N VAL A 117 2.46 -3.64 -2.06
CA VAL A 117 2.58 -2.62 -1.00
C VAL A 117 2.28 -3.21 0.37
N LEU A 118 1.20 -4.02 0.49
CA LEU A 118 0.79 -4.60 1.77
C LEU A 118 1.80 -5.64 2.28
N GLU A 119 2.33 -6.49 1.41
CA GLU A 119 3.37 -7.46 1.74
C GLU A 119 4.65 -6.76 2.18
N ALA A 120 5.12 -5.76 1.43
CA ALA A 120 6.30 -4.98 1.79
C ALA A 120 6.15 -4.23 3.12
N ALA A 121 4.94 -3.79 3.46
CA ALA A 121 4.66 -3.16 4.75
C ALA A 121 4.50 -4.15 5.91
N GLY A 122 4.37 -5.46 5.65
CA GLY A 122 4.26 -6.51 6.67
C GLY A 122 2.83 -6.88 7.06
N TYR A 123 1.81 -6.46 6.30
CA TYR A 123 0.44 -6.93 6.52
C TYR A 123 0.30 -8.39 6.11
N LYS A 124 -0.52 -9.14 6.86
CA LYS A 124 -0.79 -10.57 6.61
C LYS A 124 -2.23 -10.84 6.19
N ASN A 125 -3.20 -10.09 6.76
CA ASN A 125 -4.63 -10.34 6.57
C ASN A 125 -5.36 -9.05 6.22
N VAL A 126 -5.65 -8.85 4.93
CA VAL A 126 -6.33 -7.63 4.43
C VAL A 126 -7.23 -7.97 3.24
N LEU A 127 -8.44 -7.43 3.25
CA LEU A 127 -9.36 -7.47 2.12
C LEU A 127 -9.34 -6.13 1.39
N THR A 128 -9.17 -6.15 0.07
CA THR A 128 -9.14 -4.93 -0.72
C THR A 128 -9.96 -5.05 -2.00
N LYS A 129 -10.51 -3.93 -2.44
CA LYS A 129 -11.16 -3.82 -3.74
C LYS A 129 -10.76 -2.51 -4.40
N VAL A 130 -10.28 -2.61 -5.62
CA VAL A 130 -10.01 -1.46 -6.50
C VAL A 130 -11.17 -1.31 -7.46
N SER A 131 -11.67 -0.10 -7.66
CA SER A 131 -12.69 0.24 -8.65
C SER A 131 -12.32 1.52 -9.40
N GLY A 132 -12.88 1.71 -10.59
CA GLY A 132 -12.56 2.84 -11.46
C GLY A 132 -11.28 2.63 -12.26
N GLY A 133 -10.36 3.60 -12.26
CA GLY A 133 -9.16 3.56 -13.08
C GLY A 133 -8.19 2.44 -12.70
N SER A 134 -7.72 1.67 -13.68
CA SER A 134 -6.81 0.53 -13.51
C SER A 134 -5.32 0.87 -13.60
N SER A 135 -4.96 2.16 -13.66
CA SER A 135 -3.55 2.59 -13.71
C SER A 135 -2.77 2.12 -12.49
N VAL A 136 -1.72 1.35 -12.71
CA VAL A 136 -0.83 0.84 -11.64
C VAL A 136 -0.31 1.95 -10.76
N VAL A 137 0.07 3.08 -11.34
CA VAL A 137 0.59 4.26 -10.62
C VAL A 137 -0.44 4.83 -9.66
N ASN A 138 -1.69 4.99 -10.14
CA ASN A 138 -2.76 5.53 -9.32
C ASN A 138 -3.12 4.57 -8.19
N ILE A 139 -3.14 3.27 -8.47
CA ILE A 139 -3.39 2.23 -7.47
C ILE A 139 -2.32 2.26 -6.37
N LEU A 140 -1.03 2.31 -6.74
CA LEU A 140 0.07 2.40 -5.78
C LEU A 140 -0.05 3.65 -4.89
N LYS A 141 -0.28 4.83 -5.49
CA LYS A 141 -0.44 6.08 -4.73
C LYS A 141 -1.71 6.08 -3.87
N ALA A 142 -2.81 5.51 -4.36
CA ALA A 142 -4.04 5.34 -3.58
C ALA A 142 -3.80 4.44 -2.36
N THR A 143 -3.07 3.34 -2.53
CA THR A 143 -2.75 2.42 -1.44
C THR A 143 -1.91 3.12 -0.37
N LEU A 144 -0.85 3.82 -0.76
CA LEU A 144 0.00 4.54 0.18
C LEU A 144 -0.78 5.62 0.93
N LYS A 145 -1.57 6.42 0.22
CA LYS A 145 -2.46 7.42 0.82
C LYS A 145 -3.47 6.80 1.80
N GLY A 146 -4.00 5.61 1.47
CA GLY A 146 -4.91 4.87 2.35
C GLY A 146 -4.23 4.41 3.63
N LEU A 147 -3.01 3.89 3.52
CA LEU A 147 -2.22 3.46 4.69
C LEU A 147 -1.79 4.63 5.57
N GLU A 148 -1.47 5.79 4.98
CA GLU A 148 -1.17 7.03 5.72
C GLU A 148 -2.38 7.60 6.47
N SER A 149 -3.58 7.38 5.96
CA SER A 149 -4.82 7.84 6.60
C SER A 149 -5.28 6.99 7.77
N LEU A 150 -4.64 5.84 8.00
CA LEU A 150 -4.93 4.96 9.13
C LEU A 150 -4.58 5.66 10.45
N LYS A 151 -5.49 5.55 11.40
CA LYS A 151 -5.31 6.06 12.76
C LYS A 151 -4.85 4.93 13.67
N ASP A 152 -3.83 5.19 14.46
CA ASP A 152 -3.39 4.26 15.49
C ASP A 152 -4.45 4.17 16.59
N PRO A 153 -5.00 2.97 16.89
CA PRO A 153 -5.99 2.79 17.95
C PRO A 153 -5.49 3.25 19.32
N VAL A 154 -4.21 3.05 19.60
CA VAL A 154 -3.60 3.44 20.88
C VAL A 154 -3.60 4.96 21.03
N ALA A 155 -3.09 5.66 20.04
CA ALA A 155 -3.07 7.13 20.06
C ALA A 155 -4.48 7.74 20.12
N VAL A 156 -5.47 7.09 19.49
CA VAL A 156 -6.88 7.52 19.56
C VAL A 156 -7.47 7.25 20.94
N ALA A 157 -7.08 6.15 21.62
CA ALA A 157 -7.52 5.82 22.97
C ALA A 157 -7.02 6.87 23.97
N GLU A 158 -5.74 7.15 23.93
CA GLU A 158 -5.10 8.19 24.75
C GLU A 158 -5.73 9.57 24.55
N ALA A 159 -5.89 9.99 23.29
CA ALA A 159 -6.48 11.30 22.97
C ALA A 159 -7.94 11.45 23.44
N ARG A 160 -8.68 10.32 23.58
CA ARG A 160 -10.08 10.31 24.02
C ARG A 160 -10.25 9.97 25.50
N GLY A 161 -9.19 9.60 26.20
CA GLY A 161 -9.25 9.16 27.59
C GLY A 161 -10.16 7.95 27.79
N LYS A 162 -10.17 7.01 26.83
CA LYS A 162 -11.02 5.80 26.84
C LYS A 162 -10.18 4.55 26.69
N ASP A 163 -10.66 3.45 27.26
CA ASP A 163 -10.00 2.16 27.12
C ASP A 163 -9.94 1.68 25.67
N LEU A 164 -8.83 1.04 25.33
CA LEU A 164 -8.56 0.51 24.01
C LEU A 164 -9.67 -0.45 23.53
N GLU A 165 -10.20 -1.29 24.42
CA GLU A 165 -11.29 -2.23 24.12
C GLU A 165 -12.56 -1.53 23.67
N THR A 166 -12.91 -0.41 24.29
CA THR A 166 -14.10 0.38 23.93
C THR A 166 -13.97 0.95 22.52
N ILE A 167 -12.75 1.31 22.11
CA ILE A 167 -12.48 1.83 20.77
C ILE A 167 -12.51 0.71 19.74
N LEU A 168 -11.86 -0.41 20.01
CA LEU A 168 -11.84 -1.58 19.12
C LEU A 168 -13.24 -2.15 18.90
N ARG A 169 -14.07 -2.19 19.94
CA ARG A 169 -15.47 -2.64 19.86
C ARG A 169 -16.30 -1.78 18.90
N ARG A 170 -16.05 -0.48 18.83
CA ARG A 170 -16.70 0.42 17.86
C ARG A 170 -16.26 0.17 16.42
N PHE A 171 -15.01 -0.20 16.18
CA PHE A 171 -14.53 -0.56 14.85
C PHE A 171 -15.08 -1.91 14.37
N SER A 172 -15.40 -2.84 15.29
CA SER A 172 -15.99 -4.15 14.96
C SER A 172 -17.52 -4.12 14.87
N SER A 173 -18.22 -3.23 15.59
CA SER A 173 -19.69 -3.18 15.63
C SER A 173 -20.35 -2.58 14.38
N GLY A 174 -19.61 -1.99 13.47
CA GLY A 174 -20.15 -1.59 12.16
C GLY A 174 -20.69 -2.74 11.30
N LYS A 175 -20.48 -4.00 11.73
CA LYS A 175 -21.01 -5.20 11.05
C LYS A 175 -22.37 -5.67 11.57
N LYS A 176 -22.80 -5.29 12.78
CA LYS A 176 -24.04 -5.82 13.36
C LYS A 176 -25.30 -5.08 12.95
N LYS A 177 -25.23 -3.81 12.54
CA LYS A 177 -26.42 -3.05 12.16
C LYS A 177 -27.02 -3.42 10.79
N GLN A 178 -26.27 -4.06 9.90
CA GLN A 178 -26.81 -4.47 8.58
C GLN A 178 -27.45 -5.87 8.58
N THR A 179 -27.25 -6.66 9.64
CA THR A 179 -27.81 -8.02 9.72
C THR A 179 -29.13 -8.06 10.51
N GLU A 180 -29.41 -7.06 11.34
CA GLU A 180 -30.66 -6.98 12.10
C GLU A 180 -31.82 -6.35 11.31
N GLU A 181 -31.53 -5.49 10.31
CA GLU A 181 -32.56 -4.90 9.45
C GLU A 181 -33.11 -5.86 8.36
N THR A 182 -32.48 -7.02 8.16
CA THR A 182 -32.92 -8.01 7.16
C THR A 182 -33.72 -9.18 7.76
N GLN A 183 -33.89 -9.24 9.08
CA GLN A 183 -34.64 -10.33 9.74
C GLN A 183 -36.03 -9.93 10.27
N ASP A 184 -36.40 -8.66 10.15
CA ASP A 184 -37.71 -8.16 10.64
C ASP A 184 -38.70 -7.84 9.48
N ASN A 185 -38.77 -8.72 8.49
CA ASN A 185 -39.93 -8.72 7.61
C ASN A 185 -40.42 -10.16 7.36
N PRO A 186 -41.16 -10.78 8.30
CA PRO A 186 -41.96 -11.93 7.98
C PRO A 186 -43.34 -11.44 7.46
N GLU A 187 -43.69 -11.84 6.26
CA GLU A 187 -45.05 -11.90 5.70
C GLU A 187 -45.74 -10.57 5.30
N ALA A 188 -45.73 -10.32 4.00
CA ALA A 188 -46.91 -9.89 3.25
C ALA A 188 -46.77 -10.36 1.78
#